data_fe3709041209fac6d0224551cf8fad99
#
_entry.id   fe3709041209fac6d0224551cf8fad99
#
_cell.length_a   1.000
_cell.length_b   1.000
_cell.length_c   1.000
_cell.angle_alpha   90.00
_cell.angle_beta   90.00
_cell.angle_gamma   90.00
#
_symmetry.space_group_name_H-M   'P 1'
#
loop_
_entity.id
_entity.type
_entity.pdbx_description
1 polymer ?
#
loop_
_entity_poly.entity_id
_entity_poly.type
_entity_poly.pdbx_seq_one_letter_code
_entity_poly.pdbx_strand_id
1 'polypeptide(L)'
;MTKKVINQKGKFDVEIINTIEPNFIFKDKPINRFNIIQNSDKTNQGNKTELLQELKKQINSIENCNLKNNSQNLVLGDGNINSPIMLIGEAPGIEEDKSSKTFKGEVGELLNKMLLAIEIKRQNIYCSYAINFRPPEDRKPTSQEIKRYSVFLKEHISIINPKIIILMGSSAMEAVTGINSKISSERGKWQETILKNKTYPVMISFNPSYLIRFPENKKYSWEDLKKIKKKITEMKIVI
;
A
#
# COMPACT_ATOMS: atom_id res chain seq x y z
N MET A 1 -0.99 -59.64 -26.45
CA MET A 1 -0.88 -58.25 -25.96
C MET A 1 -2.07 -57.96 -25.06
N THR A 2 -1.91 -58.10 -23.75
CA THR A 2 -2.96 -57.98 -22.76
C THR A 2 -3.04 -56.55 -22.25
N LYS A 3 -4.15 -55.85 -22.51
CA LYS A 3 -4.45 -54.54 -21.96
C LYS A 3 -4.66 -54.65 -20.45
N LYS A 4 -3.75 -54.07 -19.66
CA LYS A 4 -3.94 -53.85 -18.22
C LYS A 4 -4.99 -52.73 -18.04
N VAL A 5 -6.16 -53.13 -17.57
CA VAL A 5 -7.18 -52.21 -17.04
C VAL A 5 -6.71 -51.77 -15.65
N ILE A 6 -6.38 -50.50 -15.49
CA ILE A 6 -6.07 -49.91 -14.19
C ILE A 6 -7.40 -49.64 -13.49
N ASN A 7 -7.70 -50.44 -12.50
CA ASN A 7 -8.88 -50.30 -11.66
C ASN A 7 -8.57 -49.27 -10.55
N GLN A 8 -8.86 -48.00 -10.81
CA GLN A 8 -8.78 -46.96 -9.78
C GLN A 8 -10.03 -46.97 -8.88
N LYS A 9 -10.13 -47.98 -8.03
CA LYS A 9 -10.90 -47.85 -6.78
C LYS A 9 -9.97 -47.33 -5.71
N GLY A 10 -9.69 -46.04 -5.76
CA GLY A 10 -9.12 -45.34 -4.61
C GLY A 10 -10.19 -45.33 -3.51
N LYS A 11 -9.96 -46.04 -2.41
CA LYS A 11 -10.64 -45.77 -1.15
C LYS A 11 -10.27 -44.33 -0.78
N PHE A 12 -11.19 -43.39 -1.01
CA PHE A 12 -11.07 -42.05 -0.43
C PHE A 12 -11.09 -42.24 1.09
N ASP A 13 -10.02 -41.84 1.73
CA ASP A 13 -9.88 -41.92 3.16
C ASP A 13 -10.87 -40.91 3.78
N VAL A 14 -11.92 -41.46 4.41
CA VAL A 14 -13.01 -40.67 5.02
C VAL A 14 -12.46 -39.75 6.14
N GLU A 15 -11.29 -40.08 6.68
CA GLU A 15 -10.60 -39.27 7.69
C GLU A 15 -10.09 -37.93 7.12
N ILE A 16 -9.70 -37.89 5.84
CA ILE A 16 -9.28 -36.62 5.20
C ILE A 16 -10.48 -35.66 5.00
N ILE A 17 -11.67 -36.19 4.76
CA ILE A 17 -12.89 -35.39 4.58
C ILE A 17 -13.33 -34.76 5.90
N ASN A 18 -13.07 -35.38 7.02
CA ASN A 18 -13.41 -34.87 8.36
C ASN A 18 -12.44 -33.79 8.88
N THR A 19 -11.28 -33.60 8.23
CA THR A 19 -10.33 -32.50 8.53
C THR A 19 -10.54 -31.25 7.69
N ILE A 20 -11.42 -31.31 6.67
CA ILE A 20 -11.85 -30.13 5.89
C ILE A 20 -12.97 -29.48 6.68
N GLU A 21 -12.78 -28.18 7.04
CA GLU A 21 -13.74 -27.41 7.85
C GLU A 21 -15.19 -27.59 7.39
N PRO A 22 -16.17 -27.74 8.34
CA PRO A 22 -17.54 -28.14 8.05
C PRO A 22 -18.39 -27.15 7.27
N ASN A 23 -17.80 -26.08 6.74
CA ASN A 23 -18.49 -25.02 6.00
C ASN A 23 -18.41 -25.16 4.47
N PHE A 24 -17.86 -26.25 3.93
CA PHE A 24 -17.88 -26.50 2.49
C PHE A 24 -19.15 -27.22 2.10
N ILE A 25 -20.21 -26.47 1.81
CA ILE A 25 -21.44 -27.01 1.24
C ILE A 25 -21.28 -27.08 -0.28
N PHE A 26 -21.11 -28.29 -0.83
CA PHE A 26 -21.25 -28.50 -2.27
C PHE A 26 -22.73 -28.31 -2.64
N LYS A 27 -23.03 -27.25 -3.38
CA LYS A 27 -24.36 -27.07 -3.95
C LYS A 27 -24.46 -27.83 -5.28
N ASP A 28 -25.60 -28.48 -5.52
CA ASP A 28 -25.86 -29.31 -6.71
C ASP A 28 -25.89 -28.54 -8.06
N LYS A 29 -25.64 -27.25 -8.03
CA LYS A 29 -25.55 -26.41 -9.25
C LYS A 29 -24.15 -25.83 -9.38
N PRO A 30 -23.53 -25.95 -10.60
CA PRO A 30 -22.23 -25.38 -10.84
C PRO A 30 -22.28 -23.86 -10.70
N ILE A 31 -21.41 -23.32 -9.87
CA ILE A 31 -21.26 -21.86 -9.69
C ILE A 31 -20.42 -21.35 -10.85
N ASN A 32 -20.99 -20.53 -11.71
CA ASN A 32 -20.24 -19.82 -12.74
C ASN A 32 -19.40 -18.71 -12.07
N ARG A 33 -18.14 -19.00 -11.80
CA ARG A 33 -17.20 -18.06 -11.16
C ARG A 33 -16.77 -16.93 -12.08
N PHE A 34 -17.03 -17.02 -13.39
CA PHE A 34 -16.70 -15.95 -14.36
C PHE A 34 -17.67 -14.77 -14.29
N ASN A 35 -18.90 -14.95 -13.83
CA ASN A 35 -19.88 -13.86 -13.70
C ASN A 35 -19.72 -13.03 -12.40
N ILE A 36 -18.86 -13.45 -11.46
CA ILE A 36 -18.64 -12.70 -10.20
C ILE A 36 -17.75 -11.47 -10.45
N ILE A 37 -16.98 -11.45 -11.56
CA ILE A 37 -16.02 -10.38 -11.84
C ILE A 37 -16.69 -9.11 -12.40
N GLN A 38 -17.90 -9.19 -12.97
CA GLN A 38 -18.53 -8.03 -13.62
C GLN A 38 -19.40 -7.16 -12.71
N ASN A 39 -19.74 -7.58 -11.50
CA ASN A 39 -20.61 -6.83 -10.58
C ASN A 39 -19.87 -6.15 -9.39
N SER A 40 -18.52 -6.21 -9.35
CA SER A 40 -17.76 -5.71 -8.18
C SER A 40 -17.53 -4.19 -8.18
N ASP A 41 -17.77 -3.48 -9.28
CA ASP A 41 -17.36 -2.07 -9.36
C ASP A 41 -18.38 -1.07 -8.82
N LYS A 42 -19.64 -1.46 -8.62
CA LYS A 42 -20.68 -0.54 -8.11
C LYS A 42 -21.00 -0.69 -6.61
N THR A 43 -20.67 -1.81 -5.98
CA THR A 43 -20.90 -2.04 -4.52
C THR A 43 -19.70 -1.66 -3.64
N ASN A 44 -18.56 -1.30 -4.21
CA ASN A 44 -17.30 -1.12 -3.48
C ASN A 44 -17.10 0.26 -2.83
N GLN A 45 -17.91 1.27 -3.12
CA GLN A 45 -17.64 2.63 -2.59
C GLN A 45 -18.06 2.79 -1.13
N GLY A 46 -19.19 2.22 -0.71
CA GLY A 46 -19.58 2.20 0.70
C GLY A 46 -18.65 1.36 1.58
N ASN A 47 -18.13 0.29 1.01
CA ASN A 47 -17.28 -0.67 1.73
C ASN A 47 -15.85 -0.14 2.03
N LYS A 48 -15.23 0.69 1.16
CA LYS A 48 -13.86 1.20 1.40
C LYS A 48 -13.76 2.10 2.63
N THR A 49 -14.72 2.98 2.83
CA THR A 49 -14.72 3.89 3.99
C THR A 49 -14.85 3.09 5.29
N GLU A 50 -15.74 2.11 5.33
CA GLU A 50 -15.92 1.22 6.47
C GLU A 50 -14.67 0.39 6.76
N LEU A 51 -14.06 -0.19 5.72
CA LEU A 51 -12.81 -0.95 5.83
C LEU A 51 -11.65 -0.08 6.34
N LEU A 52 -11.55 1.17 5.88
CA LEU A 52 -10.53 2.11 6.38
C LEU A 52 -10.79 2.50 7.84
N GLN A 53 -12.05 2.64 8.26
CA GLN A 53 -12.38 2.87 9.67
C GLN A 53 -12.04 1.66 10.54
N GLU A 54 -12.30 0.46 10.06
CA GLU A 54 -11.93 -0.76 10.76
C GLU A 54 -10.41 -0.91 10.87
N LEU A 55 -9.67 -0.69 9.78
CA LEU A 55 -8.21 -0.65 9.81
C LEU A 55 -7.68 0.40 10.80
N LYS A 56 -8.30 1.58 10.87
CA LYS A 56 -7.94 2.62 11.84
C LYS A 56 -8.14 2.14 13.28
N LYS A 57 -9.25 1.42 13.56
CA LYS A 57 -9.50 0.83 14.89
C LYS A 57 -8.44 -0.22 15.23
N GLN A 58 -8.11 -1.12 14.29
CA GLN A 58 -7.08 -2.14 14.49
C GLN A 58 -5.72 -1.54 14.79
N ILE A 59 -5.29 -0.48 14.07
CA ILE A 59 -4.03 0.21 14.37
C ILE A 59 -4.11 0.89 15.73
N ASN A 60 -5.24 1.49 16.10
CA ASN A 60 -5.42 2.11 17.41
C ASN A 60 -5.48 1.09 18.57
N SER A 61 -5.83 -0.17 18.32
CA SER A 61 -5.86 -1.21 19.33
C SER A 61 -4.48 -1.81 19.63
N ILE A 62 -3.42 -1.41 18.90
CA ILE A 62 -2.07 -1.90 19.14
C ILE A 62 -1.63 -1.54 20.56
N GLU A 63 -1.33 -2.56 21.35
CA GLU A 63 -0.79 -2.42 22.71
C GLU A 63 0.74 -2.39 22.68
N ASN A 64 1.35 -1.91 23.78
CA ASN A 64 2.81 -1.85 23.98
C ASN A 64 3.53 -1.20 22.79
N CYS A 65 3.03 -0.04 22.35
CA CYS A 65 3.54 0.70 21.21
C CYS A 65 4.08 2.06 21.63
N ASN A 66 5.40 2.19 21.72
CA ASN A 66 6.07 3.44 22.07
C ASN A 66 5.74 4.58 21.11
N LEU A 67 5.57 4.29 19.81
CA LEU A 67 5.19 5.30 18.82
C LEU A 67 3.82 5.90 19.14
N LYS A 68 2.83 5.05 19.46
CA LYS A 68 1.48 5.47 19.83
C LYS A 68 1.49 6.32 21.11
N ASN A 69 2.28 5.93 22.10
CA ASN A 69 2.36 6.65 23.38
C ASN A 69 2.98 8.05 23.25
N ASN A 70 3.82 8.26 22.22
CA ASN A 70 4.50 9.52 21.94
C ASN A 70 3.82 10.40 20.89
N SER A 71 2.77 9.90 20.24
CA SER A 71 2.00 10.62 19.22
C SER A 71 0.70 11.18 19.79
N GLN A 72 0.25 12.33 19.28
CA GLN A 72 -1.06 12.89 19.61
C GLN A 72 -2.17 12.18 18.84
N ASN A 73 -1.92 11.88 17.57
CA ASN A 73 -2.91 11.33 16.67
C ASN A 73 -2.36 10.20 15.80
N LEU A 74 -3.28 9.33 15.38
CA LEU A 74 -3.03 8.38 14.30
C LEU A 74 -3.23 9.06 12.94
N VAL A 75 -2.23 9.01 12.08
CA VAL A 75 -2.28 9.49 10.70
C VAL A 75 -2.44 8.29 9.77
N LEU A 76 -3.69 7.93 9.43
CA LEU A 76 -3.95 6.77 8.57
C LEU A 76 -3.58 7.08 7.12
N GLY A 77 -4.16 8.13 6.59
CA GLY A 77 -4.01 8.58 5.21
C GLY A 77 -5.11 9.56 4.85
N ASP A 78 -4.92 10.27 3.73
CA ASP A 78 -5.92 11.19 3.20
C ASP A 78 -5.85 11.33 1.68
N GLY A 79 -6.88 11.97 1.11
CA GLY A 79 -7.03 12.17 -0.33
C GLY A 79 -8.15 11.34 -0.93
N ASN A 80 -8.09 11.08 -2.21
CA ASN A 80 -9.14 10.34 -2.92
C ASN A 80 -9.00 8.83 -2.70
N ILE A 81 -9.89 8.22 -1.92
CA ILE A 81 -9.90 6.78 -1.63
C ILE A 81 -10.09 5.90 -2.88
N ASN A 82 -10.55 6.48 -3.99
CA ASN A 82 -10.72 5.80 -5.28
C ASN A 82 -9.59 6.16 -6.26
N SER A 83 -8.54 6.82 -5.78
CA SER A 83 -7.41 7.18 -6.62
C SER A 83 -6.72 5.95 -7.21
N PRO A 84 -6.38 5.99 -8.49
CA PRO A 84 -5.51 4.99 -9.10
C PRO A 84 -4.05 5.12 -8.67
N ILE A 85 -3.69 6.16 -7.94
CA ILE A 85 -2.32 6.42 -7.46
C ILE A 85 -2.33 6.50 -5.94
N MET A 86 -1.49 5.67 -5.32
CA MET A 86 -1.22 5.75 -3.88
C MET A 86 0.23 6.15 -3.64
N LEU A 87 0.43 7.20 -2.85
CA LEU A 87 1.74 7.69 -2.45
C LEU A 87 1.96 7.34 -0.98
N ILE A 88 3.11 6.75 -0.67
CA ILE A 88 3.44 6.28 0.68
C ILE A 88 4.75 6.93 1.11
N GLY A 89 4.69 7.74 2.19
CA GLY A 89 5.83 8.34 2.85
C GLY A 89 6.40 7.45 3.96
N GLU A 90 7.37 7.95 4.70
CA GLU A 90 8.06 7.20 5.75
C GLU A 90 7.28 7.18 7.05
N ALA A 91 7.04 8.34 7.65
CA ALA A 91 6.34 8.52 8.91
C ALA A 91 5.72 9.92 8.99
N PRO A 92 4.70 10.14 9.82
CA PRO A 92 4.21 11.48 10.14
C PRO A 92 5.27 12.31 10.87
N GLY A 93 5.32 13.61 10.60
CA GLY A 93 6.03 14.62 11.38
C GLY A 93 5.08 15.34 12.35
N ILE A 94 5.56 16.45 12.93
CA ILE A 94 4.82 17.18 13.96
C ILE A 94 3.51 17.80 13.41
N GLU A 95 3.51 18.31 12.19
CA GLU A 95 2.34 18.95 11.60
C GLU A 95 1.28 17.92 11.21
N GLU A 96 1.71 16.74 10.75
CA GLU A 96 0.84 15.63 10.43
C GLU A 96 0.22 15.02 11.68
N ASP A 97 1.01 14.87 12.74
CA ASP A 97 0.56 14.36 14.04
C ASP A 97 -0.52 15.28 14.63
N LYS A 98 -0.34 16.62 14.58
CA LYS A 98 -1.34 17.58 15.04
C LYS A 98 -2.62 17.58 14.21
N SER A 99 -2.49 17.49 12.89
CA SER A 99 -3.64 17.65 11.96
C SER A 99 -4.32 16.34 11.57
N SER A 100 -3.75 15.19 11.88
CA SER A 100 -4.17 13.86 11.40
C SER A 100 -4.22 13.75 9.88
N LYS A 101 -3.46 14.57 9.15
CA LYS A 101 -3.40 14.59 7.68
C LYS A 101 -1.98 14.34 7.20
N THR A 102 -1.85 13.76 6.00
CA THR A 102 -0.52 13.45 5.44
C THR A 102 0.10 14.64 4.73
N PHE A 103 1.42 14.73 4.78
CA PHE A 103 2.24 15.71 4.06
C PHE A 103 1.77 17.15 4.29
N LYS A 104 1.94 17.66 5.50
CA LYS A 104 1.64 19.02 5.92
C LYS A 104 2.90 19.88 6.00
N GLY A 105 2.68 21.18 6.21
CA GLY A 105 3.77 22.15 6.32
C GLY A 105 4.65 22.21 5.06
N GLU A 106 5.90 22.55 5.22
CA GLU A 106 6.88 22.71 4.14
C GLU A 106 7.06 21.43 3.28
N VAL A 107 7.01 20.27 3.91
CA VAL A 107 7.09 18.96 3.25
C VAL A 107 5.91 18.76 2.30
N GLY A 108 4.71 19.12 2.74
CA GLY A 108 3.50 19.05 1.94
C GLY A 108 3.48 20.05 0.79
N GLU A 109 3.99 21.28 1.02
CA GLU A 109 4.11 22.29 -0.04
C GLU A 109 5.08 21.82 -1.14
N LEU A 110 6.23 21.26 -0.76
CA LEU A 110 7.15 20.72 -1.74
C LEU A 110 6.51 19.55 -2.52
N LEU A 111 5.85 18.61 -1.83
CA LEU A 111 5.14 17.52 -2.50
C LEU A 111 4.10 18.05 -3.49
N ASN A 112 3.31 19.04 -3.11
CA ASN A 112 2.31 19.66 -4.00
C ASN A 112 2.96 20.23 -5.26
N LYS A 113 4.08 20.96 -5.12
CA LYS A 113 4.85 21.48 -6.26
C LYS A 113 5.39 20.36 -7.15
N MET A 114 5.91 19.28 -6.55
CA MET A 114 6.40 18.11 -7.28
C MET A 114 5.28 17.44 -8.09
N LEU A 115 4.12 17.26 -7.52
CA LEU A 115 2.95 16.66 -8.19
C LEU A 115 2.43 17.57 -9.30
N LEU A 116 2.29 18.87 -9.04
CA LEU A 116 1.84 19.85 -10.04
C LEU A 116 2.78 19.91 -11.24
N ALA A 117 4.10 19.74 -11.06
CA ALA A 117 5.07 19.71 -12.14
C ALA A 117 4.85 18.54 -13.13
N ILE A 118 4.09 17.52 -12.74
CA ILE A 118 3.65 16.41 -13.60
C ILE A 118 2.13 16.40 -13.82
N GLU A 119 1.49 17.56 -13.60
CA GLU A 119 0.05 17.81 -13.84
C GLU A 119 -0.88 16.96 -12.94
N ILE A 120 -0.43 16.58 -11.77
CA ILE A 120 -1.24 15.87 -10.78
C ILE A 120 -1.62 16.80 -9.65
N LYS A 121 -2.92 16.91 -9.36
CA LYS A 121 -3.41 17.63 -8.19
C LYS A 121 -3.37 16.72 -6.96
N ARG A 122 -2.91 17.24 -5.81
CA ARG A 122 -2.83 16.49 -4.54
C ARG A 122 -4.16 15.81 -4.16
N GLN A 123 -5.28 16.46 -4.42
CA GLN A 123 -6.62 15.93 -4.13
C GLN A 123 -7.01 14.70 -4.96
N ASN A 124 -6.35 14.47 -6.09
CA ASN A 124 -6.64 13.35 -6.98
C ASN A 124 -5.89 12.07 -6.62
N ILE A 125 -4.95 12.13 -5.68
CA ILE A 125 -4.20 10.97 -5.20
C ILE A 125 -4.55 10.63 -3.76
N TYR A 126 -4.25 9.40 -3.35
CA TYR A 126 -4.33 8.97 -1.97
C TYR A 126 -2.92 8.92 -1.37
N CYS A 127 -2.75 9.48 -0.17
CA CYS A 127 -1.46 9.45 0.53
C CYS A 127 -1.56 8.77 1.87
N SER A 128 -0.49 8.07 2.26
CA SER A 128 -0.34 7.42 3.55
C SER A 128 1.14 7.36 3.94
N TYR A 129 1.45 6.67 5.03
CA TYR A 129 2.80 6.46 5.55
C TYR A 129 3.10 4.98 5.79
N ALA A 130 4.40 4.64 5.85
CA ALA A 130 4.86 3.30 6.22
C ALA A 130 4.50 2.94 7.66
N ILE A 131 4.49 3.94 8.55
CA ILE A 131 4.00 3.85 9.91
C ILE A 131 3.01 4.99 10.19
N ASN A 132 2.05 4.76 11.08
CA ASN A 132 0.90 5.65 11.25
C ASN A 132 1.02 6.60 12.46
N PHE A 133 2.04 6.46 13.28
CA PHE A 133 2.33 7.31 14.43
C PHE A 133 3.68 7.99 14.27
N ARG A 134 3.79 9.21 14.79
CA ARG A 134 5.01 10.00 14.73
C ARG A 134 6.09 9.38 15.60
N PRO A 135 7.30 9.11 15.08
CA PRO A 135 8.44 8.73 15.93
C PRO A 135 8.89 9.88 16.83
N PRO A 136 9.36 9.59 18.05
CA PRO A 136 9.93 10.60 18.93
C PRO A 136 11.02 11.41 18.20
N GLU A 137 11.02 12.73 18.40
CA GLU A 137 12.01 13.66 17.83
C GLU A 137 12.14 13.57 16.29
N ASP A 138 11.08 13.15 15.61
CA ASP A 138 11.02 12.94 14.15
C ASP A 138 12.13 12.03 13.61
N ARG A 139 12.66 11.11 14.46
CA ARG A 139 13.65 10.14 14.04
C ARG A 139 13.11 9.19 12.95
N LYS A 140 14.01 8.62 12.22
CA LYS A 140 13.63 7.56 11.27
C LYS A 140 13.05 6.35 12.02
N PRO A 141 11.99 5.71 11.46
CA PRO A 141 11.47 4.44 11.99
C PRO A 141 12.53 3.33 11.97
N THR A 142 12.52 2.51 12.99
CA THR A 142 13.36 1.30 13.03
C THR A 142 12.78 0.19 12.16
N SER A 143 13.61 -0.75 11.70
CA SER A 143 13.13 -1.91 10.91
C SER A 143 12.11 -2.77 11.67
N GLN A 144 12.19 -2.83 13.00
CA GLN A 144 11.19 -3.52 13.82
C GLN A 144 9.83 -2.81 13.77
N GLU A 145 9.83 -1.47 13.91
CA GLU A 145 8.63 -0.66 13.76
C GLU A 145 8.04 -0.80 12.36
N ILE A 146 8.86 -0.68 11.32
CA ILE A 146 8.45 -0.87 9.93
C ILE A 146 7.81 -2.26 9.74
N LYS A 147 8.45 -3.32 10.20
CA LYS A 147 7.93 -4.69 10.11
C LYS A 147 6.59 -4.83 10.82
N ARG A 148 6.44 -4.24 12.01
CA ARG A 148 5.19 -4.27 12.79
C ARG A 148 4.04 -3.61 12.04
N TYR A 149 4.28 -2.46 11.39
CA TYR A 149 3.26 -1.71 10.67
C TYR A 149 3.04 -2.20 9.23
N SER A 150 3.98 -2.92 8.65
CA SER A 150 3.89 -3.39 7.25
C SER A 150 2.66 -4.25 6.97
N VAL A 151 2.15 -4.98 7.97
CA VAL A 151 0.92 -5.79 7.84
C VAL A 151 -0.28 -4.87 7.59
N PHE A 152 -0.43 -3.82 8.38
CA PHE A 152 -1.52 -2.84 8.24
C PHE A 152 -1.38 -2.03 6.95
N LEU A 153 -0.15 -1.68 6.56
CA LEU A 153 0.10 -0.99 5.30
C LEU A 153 -0.31 -1.85 4.08
N LYS A 154 0.00 -3.14 4.09
CA LYS A 154 -0.41 -4.07 3.03
C LYS A 154 -1.93 -4.20 2.95
N GLU A 155 -2.61 -4.22 4.12
CA GLU A 155 -4.08 -4.16 4.18
C GLU A 155 -4.59 -2.85 3.57
N HIS A 156 -4.02 -1.73 3.98
CA HIS A 156 -4.37 -0.40 3.51
C HIS A 156 -4.26 -0.29 1.98
N ILE A 157 -3.13 -0.74 1.40
CA ILE A 157 -2.94 -0.79 -0.06
C ILE A 157 -4.01 -1.66 -0.72
N SER A 158 -4.36 -2.79 -0.11
CA SER A 158 -5.40 -3.68 -0.64
C SER A 158 -6.79 -3.02 -0.65
N ILE A 159 -7.12 -2.24 0.38
CA ILE A 159 -8.40 -1.50 0.47
C ILE A 159 -8.46 -0.38 -0.58
N ILE A 160 -7.41 0.43 -0.70
CA ILE A 160 -7.33 1.51 -1.71
C ILE A 160 -7.30 0.92 -3.12
N ASN A 161 -6.57 -0.17 -3.30
CA ASN A 161 -6.44 -0.91 -4.54
C ASN A 161 -5.97 -0.04 -5.73
N PRO A 162 -4.84 0.68 -5.60
CA PRO A 162 -4.36 1.58 -6.64
C PRO A 162 -3.87 0.82 -7.89
N LYS A 163 -3.66 1.53 -8.99
CA LYS A 163 -3.00 0.99 -10.20
C LYS A 163 -1.48 1.11 -10.12
N ILE A 164 -0.98 2.15 -9.46
CA ILE A 164 0.46 2.36 -9.21
C ILE A 164 0.69 2.85 -7.78
N ILE A 165 1.87 2.52 -7.24
CA ILE A 165 2.31 2.95 -5.91
C ILE A 165 3.60 3.76 -6.05
N ILE A 166 3.68 4.89 -5.35
CA ILE A 166 4.88 5.72 -5.27
C ILE A 166 5.38 5.67 -3.83
N LEU A 167 6.59 5.13 -3.65
CA LEU A 167 7.24 5.02 -2.34
C LEU A 167 8.24 6.16 -2.18
N MET A 168 7.98 7.02 -1.21
CA MET A 168 8.84 8.18 -0.92
C MET A 168 9.65 7.93 0.35
N GLY A 169 10.91 7.51 0.16
CA GLY A 169 11.87 7.26 1.23
C GLY A 169 12.12 5.79 1.51
N SER A 170 13.18 5.53 2.25
CA SER A 170 13.69 4.18 2.49
C SER A 170 12.79 3.35 3.42
N SER A 171 12.11 3.99 4.39
CA SER A 171 11.18 3.27 5.26
C SER A 171 9.93 2.82 4.50
N ALA A 172 9.44 3.65 3.55
CA ALA A 172 8.33 3.26 2.67
C ALA A 172 8.74 2.12 1.73
N MET A 173 9.96 2.18 1.19
CA MET A 173 10.53 1.11 0.37
C MET A 173 10.60 -0.20 1.16
N GLU A 174 11.21 -0.19 2.36
CA GLU A 174 11.33 -1.38 3.21
C GLU A 174 9.97 -1.96 3.60
N ALA A 175 9.00 -1.10 3.97
CA ALA A 175 7.67 -1.54 4.40
C ALA A 175 6.88 -2.28 3.32
N VAL A 176 7.01 -1.86 2.06
CA VAL A 176 6.23 -2.41 0.94
C VAL A 176 6.98 -3.52 0.21
N THR A 177 8.25 -3.33 -0.07
CA THR A 177 9.05 -4.27 -0.89
C THR A 177 9.89 -5.24 -0.07
N GLY A 178 10.14 -4.94 1.21
CA GLY A 178 11.09 -5.68 2.04
C GLY A 178 12.56 -5.36 1.74
N ILE A 179 12.85 -4.49 0.76
CA ILE A 179 14.22 -4.11 0.40
C ILE A 179 14.75 -3.13 1.45
N ASN A 180 15.87 -3.48 2.06
CA ASN A 180 16.60 -2.64 3.01
C ASN A 180 17.99 -2.31 2.46
N SER A 181 18.02 -1.52 1.39
CA SER A 181 19.23 -1.01 0.74
C SER A 181 19.25 0.51 0.73
N LYS A 182 20.33 1.10 0.23
CA LYS A 182 20.42 2.56 0.07
C LYS A 182 19.41 3.02 -0.99
N ILE A 183 18.55 3.98 -0.62
CA ILE A 183 17.54 4.51 -1.53
C ILE A 183 18.13 5.08 -2.82
N SER A 184 19.38 5.58 -2.78
CA SER A 184 20.08 6.11 -3.95
C SER A 184 20.32 5.07 -5.04
N SER A 185 20.42 3.78 -4.70
CA SER A 185 20.57 2.67 -5.65
C SER A 185 19.24 2.18 -6.22
N GLU A 186 18.17 2.35 -5.47
CA GLU A 186 16.85 1.80 -5.82
C GLU A 186 15.90 2.82 -6.45
N ARG A 187 16.10 4.13 -6.17
CA ARG A 187 15.23 5.17 -6.73
C ARG A 187 15.21 5.20 -8.25
N GLY A 188 14.10 5.64 -8.77
CA GLY A 188 13.95 5.90 -10.21
C GLY A 188 13.82 4.64 -11.08
N LYS A 189 13.64 3.49 -10.47
CA LYS A 189 13.36 2.23 -11.15
C LYS A 189 11.93 1.81 -10.86
N TRP A 190 11.23 1.32 -11.88
CA TRP A 190 9.96 0.62 -11.68
C TRP A 190 10.25 -0.81 -11.24
N GLN A 191 9.55 -1.24 -10.22
CA GLN A 191 9.60 -2.60 -9.69
C GLN A 191 8.17 -3.14 -9.60
N GLU A 192 8.03 -4.44 -9.56
CA GLU A 192 6.75 -5.09 -9.28
C GLU A 192 6.77 -5.71 -7.89
N THR A 193 5.74 -5.45 -7.12
CA THR A 193 5.59 -6.00 -5.77
C THR A 193 4.27 -6.74 -5.67
N ILE A 194 4.32 -7.96 -5.16
CA ILE A 194 3.12 -8.80 -4.95
C ILE A 194 2.62 -8.57 -3.52
N LEU A 195 1.39 -8.07 -3.41
CA LEU A 195 0.71 -7.87 -2.13
C LEU A 195 -0.67 -8.53 -2.20
N LYS A 196 -0.97 -9.43 -1.28
CA LYS A 196 -2.26 -10.14 -1.22
C LYS A 196 -2.72 -10.69 -2.58
N ASN A 197 -1.84 -11.43 -3.26
CA ASN A 197 -2.10 -12.08 -4.57
C ASN A 197 -2.35 -11.10 -5.74
N LYS A 198 -2.02 -9.82 -5.57
CA LYS A 198 -2.05 -8.84 -6.66
C LYS A 198 -0.67 -8.20 -6.85
N THR A 199 -0.28 -8.02 -8.10
CA THR A 199 0.95 -7.34 -8.50
C THR A 199 0.69 -5.86 -8.68
N TYR A 200 1.55 -5.03 -8.07
CA TYR A 200 1.52 -3.58 -8.15
C TYR A 200 2.82 -3.05 -8.74
N PRO A 201 2.76 -2.22 -9.79
CA PRO A 201 3.92 -1.44 -10.22
C PRO A 201 4.24 -0.37 -9.16
N VAL A 202 5.50 -0.35 -8.74
CA VAL A 202 5.99 0.49 -7.65
C VAL A 202 7.15 1.35 -8.15
N MET A 203 7.11 2.66 -7.88
CA MET A 203 8.22 3.59 -8.10
C MET A 203 8.78 4.01 -6.75
N ILE A 204 10.10 3.91 -6.60
CA ILE A 204 10.82 4.40 -5.42
C ILE A 204 11.42 5.77 -5.75
N SER A 205 11.21 6.75 -4.86
CA SER A 205 11.77 8.09 -4.99
C SER A 205 12.19 8.65 -3.63
N PHE A 206 12.89 9.79 -3.62
CA PHE A 206 13.25 10.47 -2.39
C PHE A 206 12.02 11.06 -1.68
N ASN A 207 12.06 11.06 -0.35
CA ASN A 207 11.07 11.75 0.47
C ASN A 207 11.24 13.28 0.33
N PRO A 208 10.14 14.06 0.21
CA PRO A 208 10.24 15.52 0.18
C PRO A 208 11.01 16.12 1.37
N SER A 209 10.87 15.57 2.58
CA SER A 209 11.64 16.00 3.76
C SER A 209 13.15 15.85 3.57
N TYR A 210 13.60 14.82 2.86
CA TYR A 210 15.00 14.66 2.48
C TYR A 210 15.44 15.72 1.46
N LEU A 211 14.59 16.06 0.50
CA LEU A 211 14.87 17.05 -0.55
C LEU A 211 14.89 18.50 -0.03
N ILE A 212 14.27 18.77 1.11
CA ILE A 212 14.38 20.06 1.82
C ILE A 212 15.78 20.17 2.43
N ARG A 213 16.26 19.12 3.09
CA ARG A 213 17.58 19.08 3.72
C ARG A 213 18.73 19.01 2.73
N PHE A 214 18.51 18.37 1.57
CA PHE A 214 19.52 18.13 0.52
C PHE A 214 18.96 18.56 -0.86
N PRO A 215 18.84 19.89 -1.11
CA PRO A 215 18.16 20.40 -2.30
C PRO A 215 18.81 20.01 -3.63
N GLU A 216 20.11 19.72 -3.64
CA GLU A 216 20.86 19.25 -4.82
C GLU A 216 20.31 17.94 -5.39
N ASN A 217 19.59 17.15 -4.57
CA ASN A 217 18.98 15.88 -4.97
C ASN A 217 17.62 16.07 -5.68
N LYS A 218 17.06 17.28 -5.73
CA LYS A 218 15.79 17.58 -6.43
C LYS A 218 15.86 17.20 -7.91
N LYS A 219 17.02 17.35 -8.55
CA LYS A 219 17.24 16.94 -9.94
C LYS A 219 16.95 15.46 -10.19
N TYR A 220 17.30 14.61 -9.24
CA TYR A 220 17.05 13.17 -9.35
C TYR A 220 15.57 12.84 -9.15
N SER A 221 14.91 13.49 -8.20
CA SER A 221 13.45 13.33 -8.03
C SER A 221 12.67 13.85 -9.24
N TRP A 222 13.18 14.89 -9.93
CA TRP A 222 12.59 15.34 -11.20
C TRP A 222 12.63 14.24 -12.27
N GLU A 223 13.75 13.50 -12.40
CA GLU A 223 13.83 12.34 -13.30
C GLU A 223 12.82 11.25 -12.92
N ASP A 224 12.62 10.99 -11.61
CA ASP A 224 11.63 10.03 -11.16
C ASP A 224 10.21 10.47 -11.53
N LEU A 225 9.88 11.74 -11.32
CA LEU A 225 8.57 12.30 -11.64
C LEU A 225 8.26 12.20 -13.13
N LYS A 226 9.23 12.46 -14.02
CA LYS A 226 9.06 12.28 -15.47
C LYS A 226 8.73 10.83 -15.81
N LYS A 227 9.39 9.85 -15.17
CA LYS A 227 9.10 8.42 -15.35
C LYS A 227 7.72 8.05 -14.83
N ILE A 228 7.27 8.65 -13.71
CA ILE A 228 5.92 8.46 -13.18
C ILE A 228 4.89 8.99 -14.18
N LYS A 229 5.06 10.21 -14.69
CA LYS A 229 4.17 10.80 -15.71
C LYS A 229 4.08 9.91 -16.96
N LYS A 230 5.23 9.45 -17.45
CA LYS A 230 5.29 8.53 -18.60
C LYS A 230 4.48 7.25 -18.35
N LYS A 231 4.67 6.61 -17.19
CA LYS A 231 3.95 5.38 -16.82
C LYS A 231 2.43 5.59 -16.72
N ILE A 232 2.00 6.71 -16.16
CA ILE A 232 0.58 7.10 -16.07
C ILE A 232 -0.03 7.18 -17.47
N THR A 233 0.66 7.81 -18.42
CA THR A 233 0.22 7.93 -19.83
C THR A 233 0.18 6.58 -20.51
N GLU A 234 1.22 5.75 -20.38
CA GLU A 234 1.30 4.39 -20.93
C GLU A 234 0.16 3.50 -20.44
N MET A 235 -0.16 3.59 -19.15
CA MET A 235 -1.25 2.81 -18.54
C MET A 235 -2.63 3.44 -18.74
N LYS A 236 -2.73 4.58 -19.44
CA LYS A 236 -3.98 5.35 -19.64
C LYS A 236 -4.73 5.57 -18.34
N ILE A 237 -3.99 5.96 -17.30
CA ILE A 237 -4.56 6.27 -15.98
C ILE A 237 -5.20 7.66 -16.04
N VAL A 238 -6.51 7.70 -15.81
CA VAL A 238 -7.25 8.97 -15.65
C VAL A 238 -7.18 9.39 -14.19
N ILE A 239 -6.78 10.64 -13.93
CA ILE A 239 -6.55 11.21 -12.59
C ILE A 239 -7.40 12.45 -12.40
#